data_1deb5d1e23d71810f2850a9674e340e7
#
_entry.id   1deb5d1e23d71810f2850a9674e340e7
#
_cell.length_a   1.000
_cell.length_b   1.000
_cell.length_c   1.000
_cell.angle_alpha   90.00
_cell.angle_beta   90.00
_cell.angle_gamma   90.00
#
_symmetry.space_group_name_H-M   'P 1'
#
loop_
_entity.id
_entity.type
_entity.pdbx_description
1 polymer ?
#
loop_
_entity_poly.entity_id
_entity_poly.type
_entity_poly.pdbx_seq_one_letter_code
_entity_poly.pdbx_strand_id
1 'polypeptide(L)'
;MTDSGREPRSSSTPVPETGGVLGGGRISGRRNWSRLGTFVVIILAAAVIQRYGFNISAVRGVSMEPTLHEGQRLFVNKTAAWTGSFSRGDVVVLKEPDGTGTEKTHPYLVKRIVAAAGDRIEITDGRVFVNGEELKEPYTDERIEDGDYGPFTVGKGYCFVMGDNRRGGASLDSRSFGPIAVRSLVGRAEWIVWPPEALKGL
;
A
#
# COMPACT_ATOMS: atom_id res chain seq x y z
N MET A 1 -77.89 -78.55 -47.11
CA MET A 1 -78.10 -77.11 -47.41
C MET A 1 -77.04 -76.37 -46.65
N THR A 2 -76.02 -76.00 -47.38
CA THR A 2 -75.40 -74.68 -47.46
C THR A 2 -75.08 -74.06 -46.13
N ASP A 3 -73.92 -73.58 -45.76
CA ASP A 3 -73.06 -72.69 -46.52
C ASP A 3 -71.78 -72.49 -45.73
N SER A 4 -70.77 -72.59 -46.43
CA SER A 4 -69.82 -71.57 -46.70
C SER A 4 -69.09 -70.88 -45.54
N GLY A 5 -67.88 -71.26 -45.48
CA GLY A 5 -66.76 -70.65 -44.82
C GLY A 5 -66.44 -69.21 -45.13
N ARG A 6 -65.77 -68.66 -44.27
CA ARG A 6 -64.82 -67.58 -44.50
C ARG A 6 -63.83 -67.45 -43.34
N GLU A 7 -62.61 -67.73 -43.62
CA GLU A 7 -61.49 -67.28 -42.77
C GLU A 7 -61.39 -65.79 -42.70
N PRO A 8 -61.04 -65.23 -41.58
CA PRO A 8 -60.55 -63.88 -41.51
C PRO A 8 -59.01 -63.84 -41.49
N ARG A 9 -58.52 -62.99 -42.34
CA ARG A 9 -57.12 -62.62 -42.52
C ARG A 9 -56.49 -62.11 -41.20
N SER A 10 -55.29 -62.63 -40.94
CA SER A 10 -54.36 -62.06 -39.97
C SER A 10 -53.87 -60.65 -40.41
N SER A 11 -54.21 -59.67 -39.69
CA SER A 11 -53.60 -58.34 -39.81
C SER A 11 -52.36 -58.21 -38.87
N SER A 12 -51.22 -58.31 -39.46
CA SER A 12 -49.94 -57.96 -38.78
C SER A 12 -49.86 -56.48 -38.55
N THR A 13 -49.94 -56.10 -37.31
CA THR A 13 -49.61 -54.73 -36.89
C THR A 13 -48.08 -54.55 -36.81
N PRO A 14 -47.51 -53.51 -37.38
CA PRO A 14 -46.07 -53.24 -37.19
C PRO A 14 -45.82 -52.67 -35.83
N VAL A 15 -44.79 -53.17 -35.15
CA VAL A 15 -44.23 -52.69 -33.90
C VAL A 15 -43.43 -51.41 -34.19
N PRO A 16 -43.63 -50.28 -33.47
CA PRO A 16 -42.76 -49.14 -33.64
C PRO A 16 -41.41 -49.39 -32.98
N GLU A 17 -40.35 -49.27 -33.76
CA GLU A 17 -38.97 -49.21 -33.28
C GLU A 17 -38.80 -47.92 -32.45
N THR A 18 -38.60 -48.08 -31.15
CA THR A 18 -38.13 -47.00 -30.28
C THR A 18 -36.64 -46.78 -30.51
N GLY A 19 -36.32 -45.94 -31.46
CA GLY A 19 -34.97 -45.38 -31.61
C GLY A 19 -34.60 -44.56 -30.38
N GLY A 20 -33.82 -45.14 -29.47
CA GLY A 20 -33.22 -44.46 -28.36
C GLY A 20 -32.19 -43.41 -28.87
N VAL A 21 -32.59 -42.13 -28.90
CA VAL A 21 -31.66 -41.01 -29.07
C VAL A 21 -30.94 -40.83 -27.74
N LEU A 22 -29.75 -41.41 -27.66
CA LEU A 22 -28.79 -41.06 -26.62
C LEU A 22 -28.33 -39.63 -26.89
N GLY A 23 -29.06 -38.68 -26.30
CA GLY A 23 -28.64 -37.28 -26.21
C GLY A 23 -27.35 -37.19 -25.40
N GLY A 24 -26.22 -37.20 -26.09
CA GLY A 24 -24.91 -36.90 -25.50
C GLY A 24 -24.93 -35.51 -24.89
N GLY A 25 -25.17 -35.42 -23.61
CA GLY A 25 -24.99 -34.22 -22.83
C GLY A 25 -23.53 -33.77 -22.96
N ARG A 26 -23.25 -32.85 -23.88
CA ARG A 26 -21.98 -32.13 -23.89
C ARG A 26 -21.87 -31.34 -22.58
N ILE A 27 -21.16 -31.92 -21.63
CA ILE A 27 -20.79 -31.27 -20.38
C ILE A 27 -20.04 -29.99 -20.76
N SER A 28 -20.67 -28.84 -20.48
CA SER A 28 -20.15 -27.50 -20.72
C SER A 28 -18.95 -27.19 -19.77
N GLY A 29 -17.91 -28.03 -19.84
CA GLY A 29 -16.70 -27.84 -19.02
C GLY A 29 -15.86 -26.61 -19.38
N ARG A 30 -15.96 -26.12 -20.62
CA ARG A 30 -15.15 -24.99 -21.09
C ARG A 30 -15.50 -23.65 -20.43
N ARG A 31 -16.74 -23.44 -20.04
CA ARG A 31 -17.21 -22.18 -19.43
C ARG A 31 -16.79 -22.02 -17.98
N ASN A 32 -16.56 -23.10 -17.26
CA ASN A 32 -16.09 -23.05 -15.87
C ASN A 32 -14.58 -22.81 -15.79
N TRP A 33 -13.81 -23.30 -16.75
CA TRP A 33 -12.36 -23.08 -16.81
C TRP A 33 -12.01 -21.61 -17.11
N SER A 34 -12.77 -20.96 -17.97
CA SER A 34 -12.56 -19.50 -18.21
C SER A 34 -12.84 -18.67 -16.96
N ARG A 35 -13.89 -18.98 -16.21
CA ARG A 35 -14.21 -18.33 -14.94
C ARG A 35 -13.11 -18.57 -13.89
N LEU A 36 -12.65 -19.82 -13.74
CA LEU A 36 -11.56 -20.15 -12.84
C LEU A 36 -10.28 -19.41 -13.23
N GLY A 37 -9.94 -19.35 -14.52
CA GLY A 37 -8.82 -18.58 -15.02
C GLY A 37 -8.93 -17.09 -14.70
N THR A 38 -10.12 -16.50 -14.86
CA THR A 38 -10.37 -15.10 -14.50
C THR A 38 -10.18 -14.87 -13.00
N PHE A 39 -10.68 -15.75 -12.14
CA PHE A 39 -10.47 -15.64 -10.67
C PHE A 39 -8.99 -15.71 -10.31
N VAL A 40 -8.24 -16.63 -10.91
CA VAL A 40 -6.78 -16.74 -10.68
C VAL A 40 -6.07 -15.47 -11.11
N VAL A 41 -6.39 -14.90 -12.27
CA VAL A 41 -5.80 -13.64 -12.74
C VAL A 41 -6.11 -12.49 -11.79
N ILE A 42 -7.37 -12.38 -11.32
CA ILE A 42 -7.76 -11.34 -10.35
C ILE A 42 -6.99 -11.49 -9.04
N ILE A 43 -6.86 -12.72 -8.51
CA ILE A 43 -6.11 -12.98 -7.28
C ILE A 43 -4.64 -12.64 -7.46
N LEU A 44 -4.03 -13.03 -8.58
CA LEU A 44 -2.63 -12.70 -8.89
C LEU A 44 -2.43 -11.19 -9.04
N ALA A 45 -3.33 -10.51 -9.75
CA ALA A 45 -3.28 -9.05 -9.88
C ALA A 45 -3.42 -8.36 -8.51
N ALA A 46 -4.36 -8.80 -7.67
CA ALA A 46 -4.52 -8.29 -6.32
C ALA A 46 -3.26 -8.52 -5.47
N ALA A 47 -2.65 -9.70 -5.55
CA ALA A 47 -1.41 -10.01 -4.85
C ALA A 47 -0.23 -9.13 -5.32
N VAL A 48 -0.13 -8.89 -6.63
CA VAL A 48 0.88 -7.98 -7.21
C VAL A 48 0.66 -6.54 -6.72
N ILE A 49 -0.58 -6.05 -6.77
CA ILE A 49 -0.92 -4.70 -6.30
C ILE A 49 -0.61 -4.57 -4.80
N GLN A 50 -0.98 -5.56 -3.98
CA GLN A 50 -0.69 -5.54 -2.54
C GLN A 50 0.82 -5.63 -2.27
N ARG A 51 1.56 -6.44 -3.04
CA ARG A 51 3.02 -6.62 -2.85
C ARG A 51 3.80 -5.37 -3.25
N TYR A 52 3.34 -4.69 -4.27
CA TYR A 52 4.10 -3.64 -4.95
C TYR A 52 3.43 -2.26 -4.98
N GLY A 53 2.12 -2.16 -4.88
CA GLY A 53 1.39 -0.90 -5.04
C GLY A 53 1.25 -0.13 -3.74
N PHE A 54 0.72 -0.76 -2.70
CA PHE A 54 0.44 -0.10 -1.43
C PHE A 54 0.55 -1.05 -0.22
N ASN A 55 0.58 -0.45 0.96
CA ASN A 55 0.55 -1.17 2.22
C ASN A 55 -0.29 -0.39 3.26
N ILE A 56 -0.84 -1.10 4.24
CA ILE A 56 -1.42 -0.50 5.43
C ILE A 56 -0.41 -0.67 6.57
N SER A 57 0.05 0.44 7.14
CA SER A 57 1.04 0.46 8.22
C SER A 57 0.41 1.04 9.49
N ALA A 58 0.67 0.42 10.64
CA ALA A 58 0.24 0.97 11.92
C ALA A 58 1.30 1.96 12.45
N VAL A 59 0.84 3.11 12.93
CA VAL A 59 1.67 4.10 13.61
C VAL A 59 2.01 3.60 15.00
N ARG A 60 3.28 3.69 15.36
CA ARG A 60 3.78 3.38 16.70
C ARG A 60 4.67 4.53 17.20
N GLY A 61 4.51 4.85 18.48
CA GLY A 61 5.21 5.95 19.12
C GLY A 61 4.66 7.33 18.79
N VAL A 62 5.28 8.34 19.35
CA VAL A 62 4.79 9.73 19.38
C VAL A 62 5.53 10.68 18.44
N SER A 63 6.51 10.18 17.68
CA SER A 63 7.44 11.04 16.92
C SER A 63 6.79 11.87 15.81
N MET A 64 5.57 11.55 15.40
CA MET A 64 4.80 12.27 14.38
C MET A 64 3.60 13.04 14.94
N GLU A 65 3.46 13.14 16.26
CA GLU A 65 2.46 14.01 16.87
C GLU A 65 2.78 15.49 16.57
N PRO A 66 1.76 16.33 16.39
CA PRO A 66 0.31 16.06 16.47
C PRO A 66 -0.30 15.49 15.17
N THR A 67 0.48 15.32 14.07
CA THR A 67 -0.04 14.88 12.77
C THR A 67 -0.55 13.45 12.82
N LEU A 68 0.19 12.54 13.47
CA LEU A 68 -0.13 11.12 13.59
C LEU A 68 -0.07 10.69 15.03
N HIS A 69 -1.07 9.91 15.47
CA HIS A 69 -1.15 9.34 16.79
C HIS A 69 -0.95 7.83 16.78
N GLU A 70 -0.46 7.29 17.88
CA GLU A 70 -0.27 5.86 18.04
C GLU A 70 -1.58 5.06 17.81
N GLY A 71 -1.46 3.91 17.14
CA GLY A 71 -2.58 3.04 16.81
C GLY A 71 -3.30 3.40 15.52
N GLN A 72 -3.08 4.58 14.94
CA GLN A 72 -3.60 4.92 13.62
C GLN A 72 -3.03 4.02 12.54
N ARG A 73 -3.79 3.79 11.46
CA ARG A 73 -3.33 3.05 10.28
C ARG A 73 -3.22 3.98 9.09
N LEU A 74 -2.10 3.86 8.40
CA LEU A 74 -1.75 4.67 7.25
C LEU A 74 -1.86 3.86 5.96
N PHE A 75 -2.44 4.45 4.95
CA PHE A 75 -2.28 4.00 3.57
C PHE A 75 -0.93 4.49 3.05
N VAL A 76 -0.06 3.55 2.70
CA VAL A 76 1.30 3.83 2.23
C VAL A 76 1.40 3.45 0.75
N ASN A 77 1.63 4.46 -0.08
CA ASN A 77 1.86 4.31 -1.52
C ASN A 77 3.33 3.93 -1.77
N LYS A 78 3.56 2.69 -2.19
CA LYS A 78 4.91 2.17 -2.50
C LYS A 78 5.39 2.59 -3.89
N THR A 79 4.50 2.99 -4.80
CA THR A 79 4.91 3.36 -6.16
C THR A 79 5.80 4.60 -6.14
N ALA A 80 5.63 5.49 -5.16
CA ALA A 80 6.52 6.64 -4.93
C ALA A 80 7.98 6.22 -4.73
N ALA A 81 8.23 5.07 -4.07
CA ALA A 81 9.58 4.55 -3.86
C ALA A 81 10.24 4.04 -5.16
N TRP A 82 9.45 3.59 -6.13
CA TRP A 82 9.99 3.12 -7.42
C TRP A 82 10.30 4.26 -8.38
N THR A 83 9.43 5.27 -8.38
CA THR A 83 9.59 6.44 -9.25
C THR A 83 10.58 7.45 -8.66
N GLY A 84 10.93 7.33 -7.37
CA GLY A 84 11.71 8.33 -6.65
C GLY A 84 10.95 9.66 -6.48
N SER A 85 9.62 9.63 -6.63
CA SER A 85 8.77 10.83 -6.60
C SER A 85 8.43 11.21 -5.16
N PHE A 86 9.42 11.81 -4.49
CA PHE A 86 9.26 12.36 -3.15
C PHE A 86 9.57 13.85 -3.15
N SER A 87 8.82 14.60 -2.36
CA SER A 87 8.93 16.04 -2.23
C SER A 87 9.06 16.46 -0.78
N ARG A 88 9.55 17.69 -0.56
CA ARG A 88 9.52 18.32 0.75
C ARG A 88 8.07 18.41 1.24
N GLY A 89 7.83 18.06 2.49
CA GLY A 89 6.51 17.96 3.11
C GLY A 89 5.91 16.54 3.11
N ASP A 90 6.36 15.64 2.24
CA ASP A 90 5.84 14.27 2.21
C ASP A 90 6.11 13.54 3.52
N VAL A 91 5.10 12.85 4.04
CA VAL A 91 5.24 11.88 5.13
C VAL A 91 5.65 10.54 4.53
N VAL A 92 6.77 10.00 4.98
CA VAL A 92 7.38 8.80 4.38
C VAL A 92 7.60 7.71 5.42
N VAL A 93 7.49 6.47 4.96
CA VAL A 93 7.92 5.30 5.71
C VAL A 93 9.31 4.94 5.22
N LEU A 94 10.25 4.81 6.15
CA LEU A 94 11.63 4.43 5.86
C LEU A 94 12.07 3.26 6.72
N LYS A 95 13.04 2.50 6.23
CA LYS A 95 13.71 1.50 7.07
C LYS A 95 14.66 2.23 8.01
N GLU A 96 14.59 1.87 9.28
CA GLU A 96 15.51 2.41 10.30
C GLU A 96 16.96 2.17 9.87
N PRO A 97 17.84 3.20 9.95
CA PRO A 97 19.26 3.02 9.67
C PRO A 97 19.92 2.06 10.66
N ASP A 98 20.83 1.24 10.16
CA ASP A 98 21.58 0.30 10.99
C ASP A 98 22.38 1.07 12.05
N GLY A 99 22.39 0.57 13.28
CA GLY A 99 23.19 1.15 14.37
C GLY A 99 22.47 2.23 15.22
N THR A 100 21.22 2.54 14.96
CA THR A 100 20.44 3.50 15.78
C THR A 100 19.98 2.91 17.12
N GLY A 101 20.08 1.59 17.32
CA GLY A 101 19.92 0.92 18.61
C GLY A 101 18.48 0.74 19.11
N THR A 102 17.49 1.11 18.29
CA THR A 102 16.08 0.88 18.60
C THR A 102 15.70 -0.60 18.37
N GLU A 103 14.62 -1.03 18.96
CA GLU A 103 14.22 -2.45 18.98
C GLU A 103 14.15 -3.06 17.58
N LYS A 104 14.86 -4.18 17.37
CA LYS A 104 14.85 -4.98 16.14
C LYS A 104 13.45 -5.47 15.72
N THR A 105 12.44 -5.32 16.57
CA THR A 105 11.05 -5.73 16.32
C THR A 105 10.29 -4.80 15.38
N HIS A 106 10.73 -3.53 15.23
CA HIS A 106 10.04 -2.53 14.42
C HIS A 106 10.99 -1.73 13.56
N PRO A 107 11.49 -2.32 12.45
CA PRO A 107 12.58 -1.73 11.66
C PRO A 107 12.13 -0.57 10.76
N TYR A 108 10.95 -0.01 10.97
CA TYR A 108 10.41 1.07 10.14
C TYR A 108 10.07 2.29 10.97
N LEU A 109 10.45 3.46 10.46
CA LEU A 109 10.12 4.77 10.99
C LEU A 109 9.17 5.49 10.06
N VAL A 110 8.31 6.35 10.63
CA VAL A 110 7.49 7.31 9.88
C VAL A 110 8.05 8.69 10.20
N LYS A 111 8.40 9.47 9.17
CA LYS A 111 8.99 10.81 9.28
C LYS A 111 8.51 11.69 8.13
N ARG A 112 8.72 13.01 8.26
CA ARG A 112 8.45 13.97 7.20
C ARG A 112 9.73 14.41 6.53
N ILE A 113 9.72 14.52 5.21
CA ILE A 113 10.83 15.12 4.45
C ILE A 113 10.80 16.65 4.66
N VAL A 114 11.85 17.19 5.26
CA VAL A 114 11.99 18.63 5.48
C VAL A 114 12.98 19.29 4.52
N ALA A 115 13.92 18.50 3.97
CA ALA A 115 14.80 18.99 2.91
C ALA A 115 15.09 17.86 1.90
N ALA A 116 15.20 18.21 0.63
CA ALA A 116 15.47 17.30 -0.50
C ALA A 116 16.89 17.51 -1.04
N ALA A 117 17.29 16.69 -2.00
CA ALA A 117 18.60 16.78 -2.66
C ALA A 117 18.87 18.19 -3.21
N GLY A 118 20.00 18.76 -2.83
CA GLY A 118 20.41 20.11 -3.19
C GLY A 118 19.98 21.20 -2.20
N ASP A 119 19.04 20.93 -1.31
CA ASP A 119 18.65 21.88 -0.28
C ASP A 119 19.76 22.03 0.78
N ARG A 120 19.94 23.26 1.26
CA ARG A 120 20.75 23.59 2.43
C ARG A 120 19.81 23.71 3.63
N ILE A 121 19.96 22.81 4.60
CA ILE A 121 19.19 22.84 5.84
C ILE A 121 20.03 23.39 6.98
N GLU A 122 19.39 24.16 7.84
CA GLU A 122 19.96 24.72 9.06
C GLU A 122 18.87 24.80 10.14
N ILE A 123 19.21 24.45 11.36
CA ILE A 123 18.34 24.61 12.52
C ILE A 123 19.03 25.55 13.47
N THR A 124 18.38 26.65 13.78
CA THR A 124 18.88 27.65 14.72
C THR A 124 17.73 28.29 15.49
N ASP A 125 17.94 28.59 16.75
CA ASP A 125 16.92 29.14 17.65
C ASP A 125 15.61 28.31 17.67
N GLY A 126 15.72 26.98 17.51
CA GLY A 126 14.59 26.05 17.51
C GLY A 126 13.73 26.10 16.24
N ARG A 127 14.22 26.69 15.14
CA ARG A 127 13.51 26.80 13.86
C ARG A 127 14.30 26.15 12.72
N VAL A 128 13.58 25.64 11.75
CA VAL A 128 14.17 25.05 10.54
C VAL A 128 14.26 26.09 9.44
N PHE A 129 15.44 26.22 8.85
CA PHE A 129 15.68 27.03 7.66
C PHE A 129 16.09 26.13 6.50
N VAL A 130 15.52 26.36 5.34
CA VAL A 130 15.86 25.64 4.11
C VAL A 130 16.21 26.69 3.04
N ASN A 131 17.42 26.60 2.51
CA ASN A 131 17.98 27.55 1.54
C ASN A 131 18.01 29.02 2.05
N GLY A 132 18.13 29.19 3.36
CA GLY A 132 18.16 30.48 4.01
C GLY A 132 16.78 31.07 4.37
N GLU A 133 15.70 30.39 4.03
CA GLU A 133 14.35 30.82 4.38
C GLU A 133 13.78 29.94 5.50
N GLU A 134 13.08 30.54 6.46
CA GLU A 134 12.40 29.82 7.52
C GLU A 134 11.32 28.90 6.91
N LEU A 135 11.39 27.59 7.20
CA LEU A 135 10.42 26.62 6.71
C LEU A 135 9.09 26.82 7.43
N LYS A 136 8.02 27.04 6.65
CA LYS A 136 6.66 27.07 7.18
C LYS A 136 6.21 25.66 7.49
N GLU A 137 5.96 25.37 8.76
CA GLU A 137 5.66 24.03 9.27
C GLU A 137 4.27 24.01 9.96
N PRO A 138 3.17 24.05 9.18
CA PRO A 138 1.80 24.11 9.74
C PRO A 138 1.37 22.82 10.45
N TYR A 139 2.20 21.79 10.43
CA TYR A 139 1.99 20.49 11.05
C TYR A 139 2.63 20.37 12.46
N THR A 140 3.35 21.40 12.90
CA THR A 140 3.89 21.50 14.26
C THR A 140 3.87 22.95 14.71
N ASP A 141 3.62 23.19 15.98
CA ASP A 141 3.66 24.47 16.68
C ASP A 141 4.77 24.51 17.72
N GLU A 142 5.51 23.40 17.84
CA GLU A 142 6.60 23.25 18.80
C GLU A 142 7.95 23.65 18.18
N ARG A 143 8.77 24.31 19.01
CA ARG A 143 10.16 24.60 18.66
C ARG A 143 11.03 23.38 18.91
N ILE A 144 12.12 23.29 18.17
CA ILE A 144 13.14 22.26 18.37
C ILE A 144 13.93 22.59 19.62
N GLU A 145 13.97 21.65 20.55
CA GLU A 145 14.69 21.81 21.83
C GLU A 145 16.06 21.11 21.83
N ASP A 146 16.34 20.23 20.85
CA ASP A 146 17.55 19.40 20.76
C ASP A 146 18.82 20.17 20.34
N GLY A 147 18.74 21.51 20.23
CA GLY A 147 19.85 22.38 19.84
C GLY A 147 19.94 22.64 18.34
N ASP A 148 20.97 23.38 17.95
CA ASP A 148 21.22 23.78 16.58
C ASP A 148 21.80 22.64 15.73
N TYR A 149 21.54 22.69 14.42
CA TYR A 149 22.05 21.70 13.46
C TYR A 149 22.46 22.39 12.14
N GLY A 150 23.57 21.96 11.60
CA GLY A 150 24.03 22.45 10.30
C GLY A 150 24.83 23.75 10.38
N PRO A 151 24.90 24.53 9.30
CA PRO A 151 24.26 24.28 8.00
C PRO A 151 24.80 23.05 7.28
N PHE A 152 23.87 22.30 6.64
CA PHE A 152 24.21 21.06 5.92
C PHE A 152 23.52 21.06 4.54
N THR A 153 24.24 20.68 3.47
CA THR A 153 23.65 20.53 2.14
C THR A 153 23.31 19.07 1.86
N VAL A 154 22.05 18.79 1.56
CA VAL A 154 21.55 17.44 1.28
C VAL A 154 22.12 16.96 -0.06
N GLY A 155 22.86 15.86 -0.03
CA GLY A 155 23.48 15.26 -1.21
C GLY A 155 22.48 14.70 -2.23
N LYS A 156 22.91 14.54 -3.47
CA LYS A 156 22.09 13.91 -4.52
C LYS A 156 21.68 12.50 -4.12
N GLY A 157 20.39 12.20 -4.25
CA GLY A 157 19.82 10.89 -3.89
C GLY A 157 19.56 10.70 -2.40
N TYR A 158 19.65 11.78 -1.62
CA TYR A 158 19.33 11.81 -0.18
C TYR A 158 18.21 12.78 0.12
N CYS A 159 17.60 12.62 1.27
CA CYS A 159 16.65 13.56 1.86
C CYS A 159 16.91 13.67 3.37
N PHE A 160 16.52 14.79 3.94
CA PHE A 160 16.59 15.05 5.37
C PHE A 160 15.18 14.91 5.93
N VAL A 161 15.00 14.03 6.91
CA VAL A 161 13.71 13.72 7.50
C VAL A 161 13.67 14.07 8.97
N MET A 162 12.51 14.56 9.44
CA MET A 162 12.26 14.87 10.84
C MET A 162 10.91 14.33 11.29
N GLY A 163 10.76 14.09 12.59
CA GLY A 163 9.44 13.91 13.20
C GLY A 163 8.70 15.24 13.28
N ASP A 164 7.36 15.19 13.27
CA ASP A 164 6.54 16.38 13.52
C ASP A 164 6.53 16.77 15.00
N ASN A 165 6.78 15.80 15.89
CA ASN A 165 7.03 16.05 17.31
C ASN A 165 8.46 16.56 17.49
N ARG A 166 8.57 17.87 17.76
CA ARG A 166 9.84 18.58 17.86
C ARG A 166 10.42 18.64 19.25
N ARG A 167 9.72 18.08 20.26
CA ARG A 167 10.22 18.03 21.65
C ARG A 167 11.52 17.27 21.73
N GLY A 168 12.36 17.66 22.69
CA GLY A 168 13.63 17.03 22.93
C GLY A 168 13.49 15.52 23.14
N GLY A 169 14.24 14.71 22.36
CA GLY A 169 14.23 13.25 22.45
C GLY A 169 12.97 12.56 21.95
N ALA A 170 11.94 13.28 21.47
CA ALA A 170 10.68 12.66 20.98
C ALA A 170 10.82 11.99 19.61
N SER A 171 11.83 12.36 18.81
CA SER A 171 12.03 11.85 17.46
C SER A 171 13.46 11.46 17.18
N LEU A 172 13.70 10.19 16.88
CA LEU A 172 14.94 9.74 16.26
C LEU A 172 14.83 10.01 14.75
N ASP A 173 15.62 10.96 14.23
CA ASP A 173 15.54 11.42 12.84
C ASP A 173 16.90 11.91 12.30
N SER A 174 16.92 12.59 11.17
CA SER A 174 18.14 12.99 10.48
C SER A 174 19.06 13.90 11.30
N ARG A 175 18.58 14.52 12.37
CA ARG A 175 19.44 15.24 13.32
C ARG A 175 20.39 14.29 14.06
N SER A 176 19.95 13.04 14.26
CA SER A 176 20.75 12.02 14.97
C SER A 176 21.52 11.11 14.03
N PHE A 177 20.90 10.63 12.96
CA PHE A 177 21.51 9.63 12.06
C PHE A 177 21.93 10.19 10.68
N GLY A 178 21.74 11.48 10.44
CA GLY A 178 22.07 12.12 9.17
C GLY A 178 21.01 11.92 8.07
N PRO A 179 21.29 12.39 6.84
CA PRO A 179 20.39 12.26 5.69
C PRO A 179 20.17 10.80 5.30
N ILE A 180 18.96 10.51 4.83
CA ILE A 180 18.54 9.18 4.40
C ILE A 180 18.62 9.07 2.88
N ALA A 181 19.15 7.95 2.37
CA ALA A 181 19.10 7.67 0.95
C ALA A 181 17.64 7.48 0.49
N VAL A 182 17.21 8.18 -0.56
CA VAL A 182 15.84 8.09 -1.10
C VAL A 182 15.46 6.63 -1.44
N ARG A 183 16.43 5.81 -1.84
CA ARG A 183 16.23 4.37 -2.12
C ARG A 183 15.87 3.53 -0.88
N SER A 184 16.10 4.04 0.34
CA SER A 184 15.70 3.36 1.59
C SER A 184 14.28 3.71 2.03
N LEU A 185 13.62 4.65 1.35
CA LEU A 185 12.22 4.95 1.57
C LEU A 185 11.36 3.81 1.04
N VAL A 186 10.42 3.36 1.86
CA VAL A 186 9.52 2.24 1.54
C VAL A 186 8.30 2.72 0.76
N GLY A 187 7.86 3.95 1.04
CA GLY A 187 6.72 4.58 0.38
C GLY A 187 6.31 5.88 1.06
N ARG A 188 5.33 6.56 0.44
CA ARG A 188 4.73 7.78 0.96
C ARG A 188 3.42 7.44 1.66
N ALA A 189 3.26 7.90 2.91
CA ALA A 189 1.99 7.84 3.61
C ALA A 189 1.10 8.96 3.08
N GLU A 190 -0.07 8.60 2.54
CA GLU A 190 -0.96 9.58 1.88
C GLU A 190 -2.25 9.81 2.66
N TRP A 191 -2.69 8.82 3.42
CA TRP A 191 -3.95 8.88 4.16
C TRP A 191 -3.86 8.16 5.50
N ILE A 192 -4.52 8.74 6.52
CA ILE A 192 -4.92 7.99 7.71
C ILE A 192 -6.22 7.27 7.33
N VAL A 193 -6.23 5.93 7.43
CA VAL A 193 -7.39 5.11 7.04
C VAL A 193 -8.09 4.45 8.23
N TRP A 194 -7.53 4.59 9.42
CA TRP A 194 -8.11 4.11 10.67
C TRP A 194 -7.57 4.92 11.86
N PRO A 195 -8.39 5.24 12.86
CA PRO A 195 -9.83 4.96 12.97
C PRO A 195 -10.66 5.83 12.00
N PRO A 196 -11.93 5.48 11.75
CA PRO A 196 -12.78 6.22 10.78
C PRO A 196 -12.90 7.71 11.09
N GLU A 197 -12.88 8.09 12.38
CA GLU A 197 -13.01 9.48 12.85
C GLU A 197 -11.74 10.31 12.49
N ALA A 198 -10.63 9.65 12.24
CA ALA A 198 -9.34 10.26 11.92
C ALA A 198 -9.04 10.28 10.41
N LEU A 199 -9.98 9.84 9.56
CA LEU A 199 -9.79 9.82 8.10
C LEU A 199 -9.34 11.19 7.59
N LYS A 200 -8.10 11.26 7.08
CA LYS A 200 -7.49 12.51 6.61
C LYS A 200 -6.36 12.22 5.62
N GLY A 201 -6.22 13.09 4.60
CA GLY A 201 -5.02 13.15 3.77
C GLY A 201 -3.85 13.79 4.53
N LEU A 202 -2.63 13.36 4.24
CA LEU A 202 -1.39 13.81 4.87
C LEU A 202 -0.63 14.79 3.96
#